data_3b66edd1d50c1bf30691cd31a42df57b
#
_entry.id   3b66edd1d50c1bf30691cd31a42df57b
#
_cell.length_a   1.000
_cell.length_b   1.000
_cell.length_c   1.000
_cell.angle_alpha   90.00
_cell.angle_beta   90.00
_cell.angle_gamma   90.00
#
_symmetry.space_group_name_H-M   'P 1'
#
loop_
_entity.id
_entity.type
_entity.pdbx_description
1 polymer ?
#
loop_
_entity_poly.entity_id
_entity_poly.type
_entity_poly.pdbx_seq_one_letter_code
_entity_poly.pdbx_strand_id
1 'polypeptide(L)'
;MKISAEALVETEDVKDIYLIENGKETKVGSTTEKIRFVRINGRDAIERVQTLNSDVLGNRKGITIIEKTTFRPISFTDYVNGTQQVKAEYSDEGVHISIKDSEKSIKLNGYYVDTFSVELILRVLPLKSGYSLPLNGFNATLESEVDIHIQVVESELFKRGFDEFVDAWKVKTYFGETLRYYWIDPASKELLKQSSMIGDGLVLEFCRG
;
A
#
# COMPACT_ATOMS: atom_id res chain seq x y z
N MET A 1 7.11 -11.38 -14.31
CA MET A 1 5.72 -10.89 -14.42
C MET A 1 5.76 -9.53 -15.13
N LYS A 2 4.96 -9.27 -16.19
CA LYS A 2 4.82 -7.92 -16.74
C LYS A 2 3.68 -7.23 -16.00
N ILE A 3 4.00 -6.34 -15.06
CA ILE A 3 3.07 -5.37 -14.50
C ILE A 3 3.23 -4.12 -15.34
N SER A 4 2.13 -3.49 -15.77
CA SER A 4 2.17 -2.23 -16.51
C SER A 4 1.48 -1.15 -15.72
N ALA A 5 2.15 -0.01 -15.54
CA ALA A 5 1.58 1.16 -14.88
C ALA A 5 0.68 2.01 -15.79
N GLU A 6 0.42 1.58 -17.03
CA GLU A 6 -0.40 2.34 -18.02
C GLU A 6 -1.82 2.65 -17.50
N ALA A 7 -2.34 1.77 -16.62
CA ALA A 7 -3.67 1.96 -16.02
C ALA A 7 -3.67 2.91 -14.81
N LEU A 8 -2.50 3.29 -14.27
CA LEU A 8 -2.42 4.26 -13.19
C LEU A 8 -2.49 5.68 -13.75
N VAL A 9 -3.16 6.54 -13.02
CA VAL A 9 -3.21 7.98 -13.28
C VAL A 9 -2.72 8.73 -12.03
N GLU A 10 -2.23 9.95 -12.23
CA GLU A 10 -1.93 10.84 -11.12
C GLU A 10 -3.21 11.17 -10.37
N THR A 11 -3.20 11.01 -9.05
CA THR A 11 -4.38 11.20 -8.21
C THR A 11 -4.03 11.90 -6.91
N GLU A 12 -5.02 12.56 -6.34
CA GLU A 12 -5.05 12.95 -4.96
C GLU A 12 -6.38 12.47 -4.37
N ASP A 13 -6.31 11.61 -3.36
CA ASP A 13 -7.44 10.90 -2.80
C ASP A 13 -7.45 11.01 -1.27
N VAL A 14 -8.64 11.07 -0.69
CA VAL A 14 -8.86 11.11 0.76
C VAL A 14 -9.71 9.94 1.18
N LYS A 15 -9.29 9.26 2.24
CA LYS A 15 -10.07 8.20 2.89
C LYS A 15 -10.25 8.51 4.36
N ASP A 16 -11.40 8.21 4.88
CA ASP A 16 -11.67 8.21 6.31
C ASP A 16 -11.08 6.96 6.97
N ILE A 17 -10.64 7.11 8.21
CA ILE A 17 -10.09 6.02 9.00
C ILE A 17 -11.10 5.67 10.09
N TYR A 18 -11.47 4.40 10.12
CA TYR A 18 -12.40 3.86 11.10
C TYR A 18 -11.72 2.78 11.94
N LEU A 19 -11.98 2.83 13.22
CA LEU A 19 -11.68 1.77 14.16
C LEU A 19 -12.99 1.05 14.48
N ILE A 20 -13.01 -0.27 14.26
CA ILE A 20 -14.17 -1.12 14.48
C ILE A 20 -13.85 -2.05 15.63
N GLU A 21 -14.59 -1.92 16.72
CA GLU A 21 -14.47 -2.75 17.92
C GLU A 21 -15.83 -3.34 18.25
N ASN A 22 -15.93 -4.67 18.32
CA ASN A 22 -17.18 -5.39 18.61
C ASN A 22 -18.35 -4.96 17.71
N GLY A 23 -18.09 -4.66 16.42
CA GLY A 23 -19.06 -4.21 15.45
C GLY A 23 -19.45 -2.73 15.56
N LYS A 24 -18.88 -1.99 16.51
CA LYS A 24 -19.07 -0.55 16.62
C LYS A 24 -17.97 0.19 15.85
N GLU A 25 -18.38 0.99 14.90
CA GLU A 25 -17.54 1.80 14.04
C GLU A 25 -17.32 3.19 14.65
N THR A 26 -16.07 3.63 14.70
CA THR A 26 -15.69 4.96 15.19
C THR A 26 -14.70 5.58 14.23
N LYS A 27 -15.00 6.74 13.66
CA LYS A 27 -14.05 7.50 12.84
C LYS A 27 -12.95 8.07 13.74
N VAL A 28 -11.70 7.75 13.41
CA VAL A 28 -10.53 8.12 14.21
C VAL A 28 -9.54 9.03 13.48
N GLY A 29 -9.80 9.33 12.20
CA GLY A 29 -8.91 10.20 11.41
C GLY A 29 -9.20 10.15 9.93
N SER A 30 -8.23 10.59 9.15
CA SER A 30 -8.24 10.53 7.69
C SER A 30 -6.85 10.28 7.14
N THR A 31 -6.79 9.78 5.91
CA THR A 31 -5.55 9.67 5.15
C THR A 31 -5.71 10.32 3.79
N THR A 32 -4.66 11.02 3.35
CA THR A 32 -4.55 11.56 1.99
C THR A 32 -3.50 10.77 1.25
N GLU A 33 -3.82 10.31 0.05
CA GLU A 33 -2.89 9.66 -0.88
C GLU A 33 -2.68 10.55 -2.10
N LYS A 34 -1.41 10.78 -2.47
CA LYS A 34 -1.03 11.46 -3.72
C LYS A 34 -0.15 10.54 -4.53
N ILE A 35 -0.52 10.34 -5.80
CA ILE A 35 0.28 9.59 -6.78
C ILE A 35 0.73 10.55 -7.87
N ARG A 36 2.03 10.58 -8.13
CA ARG A 36 2.67 11.42 -9.15
C ARG A 36 3.59 10.59 -10.02
N PHE A 37 3.69 10.96 -11.29
CA PHE A 37 4.73 10.45 -12.18
C PHE A 37 5.92 11.40 -12.13
N VAL A 38 7.07 10.86 -11.76
CA VAL A 38 8.30 11.62 -11.55
C VAL A 38 9.44 11.00 -12.33
N ARG A 39 10.56 11.71 -12.43
CA ARG A 39 11.78 11.18 -13.03
C ARG A 39 12.92 11.23 -12.02
N ILE A 40 13.46 10.06 -11.69
CA ILE A 40 14.51 9.89 -10.70
C ILE A 40 15.74 9.29 -11.40
N ASN A 41 16.88 10.00 -11.36
CA ASN A 41 18.13 9.55 -11.98
C ASN A 41 17.95 9.10 -13.45
N GLY A 42 17.10 9.83 -14.21
CA GLY A 42 16.83 9.53 -15.61
C GLY A 42 15.81 8.41 -15.86
N ARG A 43 15.27 7.75 -14.83
CA ARG A 43 14.25 6.70 -14.92
C ARG A 43 12.87 7.23 -14.60
N ASP A 44 11.86 6.78 -15.33
CA ASP A 44 10.47 7.09 -15.03
C ASP A 44 10.03 6.33 -13.78
N ALA A 45 9.46 7.04 -12.83
CA ALA A 45 9.09 6.51 -11.52
C ALA A 45 7.68 6.95 -11.13
N ILE A 46 7.12 6.26 -10.16
CA ILE A 46 5.88 6.60 -9.47
C ILE A 46 6.25 6.99 -8.04
N GLU A 47 5.89 8.20 -7.65
CA GLU A 47 5.93 8.66 -6.27
C GLU A 47 4.53 8.53 -5.68
N ARG A 48 4.44 7.85 -4.55
CA ARG A 48 3.24 7.79 -3.71
C ARG A 48 3.54 8.42 -2.38
N VAL A 49 2.79 9.46 -2.03
CA VAL A 49 2.83 10.11 -0.72
C VAL A 49 1.52 9.80 -0.01
N GLN A 50 1.59 9.13 1.13
CA GLN A 50 0.45 8.86 1.98
C GLN A 50 0.64 9.60 3.31
N THR A 51 -0.35 10.42 3.69
CA THR A 51 -0.35 11.16 4.95
C THR A 51 -1.54 10.72 5.78
N LEU A 52 -1.29 10.23 6.98
CA LEU A 52 -2.29 9.86 7.96
C LEU A 52 -2.35 10.93 9.04
N ASN A 53 -3.56 11.42 9.33
CA ASN A 53 -3.83 12.38 10.39
C ASN A 53 -4.87 11.77 11.34
N SER A 54 -4.49 11.52 12.59
CA SER A 54 -5.34 10.91 13.60
C SER A 54 -4.86 11.26 15.00
N ASP A 55 -5.77 11.73 15.84
CA ASP A 55 -5.49 11.97 17.25
C ASP A 55 -5.28 10.67 18.04
N VAL A 56 -5.82 9.55 17.52
CA VAL A 56 -5.72 8.22 18.15
C VAL A 56 -4.49 7.45 17.68
N LEU A 57 -4.21 7.48 16.35
CA LEU A 57 -3.13 6.69 15.72
C LEU A 57 -1.84 7.50 15.56
N GLY A 58 -1.88 8.81 15.84
CA GLY A 58 -0.81 9.76 15.56
C GLY A 58 -0.76 10.20 14.10
N ASN A 59 0.16 11.11 13.79
CA ASN A 59 0.35 11.62 12.45
C ASN A 59 1.52 10.87 11.78
N ARG A 60 1.29 10.35 10.56
CA ARG A 60 2.30 9.60 9.82
C ARG A 60 2.34 10.03 8.36
N LYS A 61 3.54 10.04 7.77
CA LYS A 61 3.71 10.28 6.36
C LYS A 61 4.66 9.23 5.78
N GLY A 62 4.18 8.46 4.82
CA GLY A 62 4.97 7.53 4.02
C GLY A 62 5.22 8.08 2.62
N ILE A 63 6.45 7.97 2.13
CA ILE A 63 6.81 8.29 0.75
C ILE A 63 7.40 7.03 0.14
N THR A 64 6.75 6.49 -0.88
CA THR A 64 7.19 5.31 -1.62
C THR A 64 7.51 5.73 -3.05
N ILE A 65 8.70 5.41 -3.53
CA ILE A 65 9.10 5.63 -4.92
C ILE A 65 9.44 4.30 -5.55
N ILE A 66 8.81 4.01 -6.69
CA ILE A 66 9.02 2.77 -7.45
C ILE A 66 9.28 3.08 -8.93
N GLU A 67 9.99 2.21 -9.61
CA GLU A 67 10.17 2.29 -11.06
C GLU A 67 8.85 2.01 -11.77
N LYS A 68 8.46 2.88 -12.70
CA LYS A 68 7.15 2.85 -13.37
C LYS A 68 6.92 1.59 -14.22
N THR A 69 7.96 1.05 -14.80
CA THR A 69 7.86 -0.07 -15.75
C THR A 69 7.95 -1.44 -15.09
N THR A 70 8.67 -1.54 -13.98
CA THR A 70 8.97 -2.81 -13.33
C THR A 70 8.35 -2.96 -11.95
N PHE A 71 7.88 -1.85 -11.35
CA PHE A 71 7.45 -1.76 -9.94
C PHE A 71 8.54 -2.14 -8.93
N ARG A 72 9.81 -2.16 -9.35
CA ARG A 72 10.91 -2.31 -8.42
C ARG A 72 10.99 -1.10 -7.50
N PRO A 73 11.22 -1.29 -6.21
CA PRO A 73 11.34 -0.17 -5.28
C PRO A 73 12.63 0.63 -5.59
N ILE A 74 12.54 1.95 -5.47
CA ILE A 74 13.66 2.88 -5.53
C ILE A 74 13.95 3.38 -4.13
N SER A 75 12.93 3.84 -3.40
CA SER A 75 13.08 4.25 -2.01
C SER A 75 11.75 4.21 -1.25
N PHE A 76 11.88 4.11 0.06
CA PHE A 76 10.79 4.29 1.00
C PHE A 76 11.26 5.19 2.14
N THR A 77 10.41 6.15 2.57
CA THR A 77 10.70 7.00 3.73
C THR A 77 9.44 7.10 4.59
N ASP A 78 9.60 6.92 5.89
CA ASP A 78 8.54 7.02 6.88
C ASP A 78 8.82 8.10 7.90
N TYR A 79 7.81 8.92 8.17
CA TYR A 79 7.83 9.99 9.17
C TYR A 79 6.70 9.78 10.17
N VAL A 80 7.02 9.91 11.45
CA VAL A 80 6.04 9.93 12.54
C VAL A 80 6.14 11.29 13.23
N ASN A 81 5.04 12.02 13.31
CA ASN A 81 4.98 13.37 13.87
C ASN A 81 6.05 14.31 13.30
N GLY A 82 6.29 14.22 11.99
CA GLY A 82 7.27 15.04 11.27
C GLY A 82 8.73 14.59 11.39
N THR A 83 9.03 13.58 12.23
CA THR A 83 10.38 13.05 12.40
C THR A 83 10.56 11.79 11.55
N GLN A 84 11.62 11.75 10.72
CA GLN A 84 11.96 10.58 9.93
C GLN A 84 12.28 9.40 10.86
N GLN A 85 11.61 8.29 10.66
CA GLN A 85 11.83 7.05 11.42
C GLN A 85 12.64 6.04 10.62
N VAL A 86 12.31 5.91 9.33
CA VAL A 86 12.94 4.94 8.42
C VAL A 86 13.21 5.61 7.09
N LYS A 87 14.36 5.34 6.51
CA LYS A 87 14.66 5.58 5.10
C LYS A 87 15.27 4.31 4.52
N ALA A 88 14.72 3.81 3.43
CA ALA A 88 15.25 2.68 2.67
C ALA A 88 15.56 3.12 1.25
N GLU A 89 16.75 2.81 0.77
CA GLU A 89 17.20 3.07 -0.60
C GLU A 89 17.56 1.73 -1.25
N TYR A 90 16.87 1.41 -2.34
CA TYR A 90 16.99 0.13 -3.02
C TYR A 90 17.94 0.19 -4.20
N SER A 91 18.69 -0.88 -4.40
CA SER A 91 19.61 -1.07 -5.52
C SER A 91 19.50 -2.49 -6.07
N ASP A 92 20.24 -2.80 -7.12
CA ASP A 92 20.31 -4.17 -7.66
C ASP A 92 20.98 -5.16 -6.69
N GLU A 93 21.75 -4.66 -5.71
CA GLU A 93 22.47 -5.48 -4.72
C GLU A 93 21.65 -5.73 -3.44
N GLY A 94 20.58 -4.92 -3.22
CA GLY A 94 19.76 -5.02 -2.03
C GLY A 94 19.21 -3.68 -1.57
N VAL A 95 19.10 -3.50 -0.26
CA VAL A 95 18.55 -2.28 0.35
C VAL A 95 19.49 -1.74 1.42
N HIS A 96 19.69 -0.44 1.39
CA HIS A 96 20.34 0.32 2.46
C HIS A 96 19.25 0.99 3.30
N ILE A 97 19.27 0.74 4.61
CA ILE A 97 18.25 1.21 5.55
C ILE A 97 18.89 2.09 6.60
N SER A 98 18.31 3.27 6.82
CA SER A 98 18.63 4.16 7.92
C SER A 98 17.43 4.23 8.86
N ILE A 99 17.61 3.83 10.13
CA ILE A 99 16.60 3.91 11.20
C ILE A 99 17.23 4.67 12.36
N LYS A 100 16.74 5.89 12.63
CA LYS A 100 17.34 6.80 13.63
C LYS A 100 18.85 6.98 13.37
N ASP A 101 19.68 6.53 14.31
CA ASP A 101 21.16 6.64 14.25
C ASP A 101 21.82 5.34 13.75
N SER A 102 21.06 4.39 13.25
CA SER A 102 21.55 3.09 12.77
C SER A 102 21.42 2.98 11.25
N GLU A 103 22.44 2.47 10.61
CA GLU A 103 22.46 2.17 9.18
C GLU A 103 22.78 0.70 8.96
N LYS A 104 22.14 0.09 7.97
CA LYS A 104 22.30 -1.32 7.64
C LYS A 104 22.10 -1.56 6.15
N SER A 105 22.94 -2.38 5.57
CA SER A 105 22.73 -2.89 4.21
C SER A 105 22.31 -4.36 4.26
N ILE A 106 21.22 -4.68 3.58
CA ILE A 106 20.69 -6.04 3.48
C ILE A 106 20.74 -6.45 2.02
N LYS A 107 21.39 -7.56 1.75
CA LYS A 107 21.44 -8.13 0.41
C LYS A 107 20.11 -8.79 0.10
N LEU A 108 19.50 -8.44 -1.03
CA LEU A 108 18.29 -9.05 -1.55
C LEU A 108 18.59 -9.75 -2.87
N ASN A 109 17.98 -10.90 -3.08
CA ASN A 109 18.21 -11.69 -4.28
C ASN A 109 16.93 -11.78 -5.13
N GLY A 110 17.05 -11.53 -6.43
CA GLY A 110 15.95 -11.67 -7.36
C GLY A 110 15.03 -10.44 -7.42
N TYR A 111 13.76 -10.69 -7.77
CA TYR A 111 12.74 -9.65 -7.85
C TYR A 111 11.97 -9.59 -6.53
N TYR A 112 11.89 -8.40 -5.97
CA TYR A 112 11.10 -8.10 -4.77
C TYR A 112 10.39 -6.77 -4.93
N VAL A 113 9.37 -6.56 -4.12
CA VAL A 113 8.60 -5.32 -4.02
C VAL A 113 8.72 -4.76 -2.60
N ASP A 114 8.63 -3.45 -2.46
CA ASP A 114 8.44 -2.85 -1.14
C ASP A 114 7.00 -3.12 -0.66
N THR A 115 6.81 -3.54 0.60
CA THR A 115 5.47 -3.86 1.12
C THR A 115 4.51 -2.68 1.09
N PHE A 116 5.02 -1.45 1.14
CA PHE A 116 4.21 -0.23 1.04
C PHE A 116 3.82 0.13 -0.40
N SER A 117 4.40 -0.56 -1.42
CA SER A 117 4.01 -0.40 -2.83
C SER A 117 2.90 -1.37 -3.27
N VAL A 118 2.53 -2.34 -2.45
CA VAL A 118 1.57 -3.41 -2.83
C VAL A 118 0.21 -2.84 -3.23
N GLU A 119 -0.24 -1.77 -2.59
CA GLU A 119 -1.50 -1.10 -2.95
C GLU A 119 -1.47 -0.53 -4.38
N LEU A 120 -0.33 -0.01 -4.85
CA LEU A 120 -0.15 0.40 -6.25
C LEU A 120 -0.17 -0.80 -7.19
N ILE A 121 0.46 -1.90 -6.79
CA ILE A 121 0.50 -3.15 -7.57
C ILE A 121 -0.91 -3.70 -7.74
N LEU A 122 -1.70 -3.79 -6.68
CA LEU A 122 -3.09 -4.28 -6.72
C LEU A 122 -3.94 -3.54 -7.76
N ARG A 123 -3.75 -2.24 -7.93
CA ARG A 123 -4.50 -1.38 -8.85
C ARG A 123 -4.22 -1.70 -10.33
N VAL A 124 -3.06 -2.28 -10.65
CA VAL A 124 -2.64 -2.58 -12.03
C VAL A 124 -2.70 -4.06 -12.39
N LEU A 125 -2.97 -4.93 -11.41
CA LEU A 125 -3.12 -6.35 -11.68
C LEU A 125 -4.39 -6.63 -12.51
N PRO A 126 -4.37 -7.67 -13.37
CA PRO A 126 -5.53 -8.12 -14.12
C PRO A 126 -6.48 -8.93 -13.21
N LEU A 127 -7.04 -8.26 -12.19
CA LEU A 127 -7.91 -8.88 -11.21
C LEU A 127 -9.13 -9.50 -11.86
N LYS A 128 -9.42 -10.74 -11.51
CA LYS A 128 -10.59 -11.52 -11.96
C LYS A 128 -10.85 -12.65 -10.97
N SER A 129 -12.01 -13.28 -11.05
CA SER A 129 -12.31 -14.47 -10.23
C SER A 129 -11.21 -15.52 -10.35
N GLY A 130 -10.77 -16.08 -9.22
CA GLY A 130 -9.71 -17.08 -9.12
C GLY A 130 -8.29 -16.54 -9.34
N TYR A 131 -8.10 -15.22 -9.49
CA TYR A 131 -6.76 -14.66 -9.62
C TYR A 131 -5.96 -14.84 -8.33
N SER A 132 -4.71 -15.30 -8.47
CA SER A 132 -3.78 -15.48 -7.36
C SER A 132 -2.35 -15.17 -7.82
N LEU A 133 -1.57 -14.53 -6.96
CA LEU A 133 -0.20 -14.11 -7.26
C LEU A 133 0.67 -14.15 -5.99
N PRO A 134 1.72 -14.96 -5.92
CA PRO A 134 2.77 -14.84 -4.93
C PRO A 134 3.80 -13.80 -5.34
N LEU A 135 4.32 -13.04 -4.38
CA LEU A 135 5.40 -12.06 -4.56
C LEU A 135 6.37 -12.15 -3.38
N ASN A 136 7.63 -11.87 -3.65
CA ASN A 136 8.59 -11.61 -2.58
C ASN A 136 8.57 -10.12 -2.24
N GLY A 137 8.38 -9.79 -0.99
CA GLY A 137 8.37 -8.43 -0.48
C GLY A 137 9.52 -8.15 0.45
N PHE A 138 9.81 -6.88 0.64
CA PHE A 138 10.68 -6.41 1.69
C PHE A 138 9.95 -5.34 2.52
N ASN A 139 9.98 -5.48 3.84
CA ASN A 139 9.40 -4.51 4.76
C ASN A 139 10.52 -3.71 5.43
N ALA A 140 10.69 -2.46 5.02
CA ALA A 140 11.75 -1.61 5.52
C ALA A 140 11.61 -1.27 7.02
N THR A 141 10.39 -1.24 7.56
CA THR A 141 10.17 -0.96 8.99
C THR A 141 10.45 -2.16 9.89
N LEU A 142 10.35 -3.37 9.35
CA LEU A 142 10.68 -4.63 10.02
C LEU A 142 12.08 -5.15 9.65
N GLU A 143 12.76 -4.48 8.71
CA GLU A 143 14.08 -4.87 8.18
C GLU A 143 14.13 -6.33 7.69
N SER A 144 13.06 -6.83 7.10
CA SER A 144 12.92 -8.24 6.76
C SER A 144 12.23 -8.49 5.43
N GLU A 145 12.61 -9.59 4.79
CA GLU A 145 11.86 -10.17 3.67
C GLU A 145 10.51 -10.69 4.16
N VAL A 146 9.49 -10.58 3.32
CA VAL A 146 8.11 -10.97 3.63
C VAL A 146 7.51 -11.64 2.40
N ASP A 147 7.02 -12.86 2.57
CA ASP A 147 6.21 -13.52 1.54
C ASP A 147 4.86 -12.82 1.42
N ILE A 148 4.51 -12.42 0.21
CA ILE A 148 3.24 -11.77 -0.09
C ILE A 148 2.41 -12.70 -0.95
N HIS A 149 1.16 -12.93 -0.56
CA HIS A 149 0.24 -13.73 -1.34
C HIS A 149 -1.05 -12.95 -1.58
N ILE A 150 -1.30 -12.58 -2.83
CA ILE A 150 -2.47 -11.85 -3.30
C ILE A 150 -3.48 -12.85 -3.85
N GLN A 151 -4.76 -12.73 -3.47
CA GLN A 151 -5.84 -13.56 -3.99
C GLN A 151 -7.14 -12.77 -4.09
N VAL A 152 -7.79 -12.82 -5.26
CA VAL A 152 -9.15 -12.31 -5.42
C VAL A 152 -10.12 -13.27 -4.73
N VAL A 153 -10.94 -12.75 -3.83
CA VAL A 153 -11.96 -13.50 -3.09
C VAL A 153 -13.24 -13.55 -3.93
N GLU A 154 -13.79 -12.36 -4.23
CA GLU A 154 -15.07 -12.21 -4.92
C GLU A 154 -15.20 -10.79 -5.50
N SER A 155 -16.25 -10.52 -6.24
CA SER A 155 -16.72 -9.17 -6.53
C SER A 155 -17.83 -8.80 -5.55
N GLU A 156 -17.73 -7.64 -4.94
CA GLU A 156 -18.73 -7.09 -4.02
C GLU A 156 -19.25 -5.74 -4.53
N LEU A 157 -20.55 -5.49 -4.34
CA LEU A 157 -21.11 -4.18 -4.59
C LEU A 157 -20.65 -3.20 -3.50
N PHE A 158 -19.85 -2.22 -3.88
CA PHE A 158 -19.30 -1.22 -2.98
C PHE A 158 -20.06 0.09 -3.13
N LYS A 159 -20.52 0.66 -2.01
CA LYS A 159 -21.17 1.97 -2.00
C LYS A 159 -20.09 3.06 -2.00
N ARG A 160 -20.06 3.85 -3.07
CA ARG A 160 -19.15 4.98 -3.26
C ARG A 160 -19.96 6.27 -3.18
N GLY A 161 -19.84 7.03 -2.08
CA GLY A 161 -20.64 8.21 -1.87
C GLY A 161 -22.12 7.94 -1.59
N PHE A 162 -22.98 8.94 -1.83
CA PHE A 162 -24.38 8.90 -1.38
C PHE A 162 -25.25 7.89 -2.15
N ASP A 163 -25.21 7.89 -3.49
CA ASP A 163 -26.07 7.06 -4.36
C ASP A 163 -25.29 6.30 -5.45
N GLU A 164 -23.97 6.25 -5.36
CA GLU A 164 -23.13 5.56 -6.34
C GLU A 164 -22.71 4.19 -5.82
N PHE A 165 -22.90 3.16 -6.64
CA PHE A 165 -22.44 1.81 -6.37
C PHE A 165 -21.55 1.32 -7.49
N VAL A 166 -20.46 0.65 -7.14
CA VAL A 166 -19.52 0.05 -8.09
C VAL A 166 -19.25 -1.39 -7.71
N ASP A 167 -19.10 -2.27 -8.71
CA ASP A 167 -18.61 -3.63 -8.47
C ASP A 167 -17.12 -3.56 -8.18
N ALA A 168 -16.71 -3.89 -6.97
CA ALA A 168 -15.32 -3.87 -6.56
C ALA A 168 -14.77 -5.29 -6.38
N TRP A 169 -13.55 -5.52 -6.82
CA TRP A 169 -12.84 -6.74 -6.47
C TRP A 169 -12.39 -6.70 -5.02
N LYS A 170 -12.87 -7.63 -4.23
CA LYS A 170 -12.34 -7.89 -2.89
C LYS A 170 -11.13 -8.81 -3.00
N VAL A 171 -10.00 -8.27 -2.58
CA VAL A 171 -8.71 -8.94 -2.66
C VAL A 171 -8.18 -9.16 -1.25
N LYS A 172 -7.88 -10.39 -0.90
CA LYS A 172 -7.12 -10.69 0.31
C LYS A 172 -5.63 -10.75 -0.02
N THR A 173 -4.84 -10.18 0.86
CA THR A 173 -3.38 -10.18 0.74
C THR A 173 -2.76 -10.55 2.07
N TYR A 174 -1.95 -11.59 2.04
CA TYR A 174 -1.11 -11.97 3.17
C TYR A 174 0.26 -11.30 3.05
N PHE A 175 0.76 -10.77 4.15
CA PHE A 175 2.13 -10.32 4.37
C PHE A 175 2.72 -11.20 5.48
N GLY A 176 3.33 -12.33 5.11
CA GLY A 176 3.59 -13.40 6.05
C GLY A 176 2.28 -13.88 6.67
N GLU A 177 2.13 -13.75 7.99
CA GLU A 177 0.91 -14.12 8.71
C GLU A 177 -0.15 -13.00 8.78
N THR A 178 0.22 -11.77 8.43
CA THR A 178 -0.69 -10.62 8.49
C THR A 178 -1.63 -10.59 7.30
N LEU A 179 -2.92 -10.66 7.54
CA LEU A 179 -3.97 -10.61 6.53
C LEU A 179 -4.54 -9.19 6.41
N ARG A 180 -4.67 -8.72 5.16
CA ARG A 180 -5.37 -7.48 4.81
C ARG A 180 -6.34 -7.74 3.67
N TYR A 181 -7.43 -6.97 3.65
CA TYR A 181 -8.40 -6.94 2.54
C TYR A 181 -8.36 -5.59 1.85
N TYR A 182 -8.55 -5.62 0.53
CA TYR A 182 -8.57 -4.45 -0.32
C TYR A 182 -9.75 -4.53 -1.28
N TRP A 183 -10.42 -3.40 -1.53
CA TRP A 183 -11.49 -3.29 -2.53
C TRP A 183 -11.01 -2.39 -3.64
N ILE A 184 -10.93 -2.95 -4.84
CA ILE A 184 -10.39 -2.28 -6.04
C ILE A 184 -11.49 -2.15 -7.07
N ASP A 185 -11.76 -0.93 -7.52
CA ASP A 185 -12.65 -0.67 -8.65
C ASP A 185 -11.97 -1.16 -9.94
N PRO A 186 -12.57 -2.11 -10.68
CA PRO A 186 -11.97 -2.64 -11.91
C PRO A 186 -11.90 -1.61 -13.04
N ALA A 187 -12.78 -0.61 -13.05
CA ALA A 187 -12.84 0.41 -14.09
C ALA A 187 -11.84 1.55 -13.84
N SER A 188 -11.91 2.20 -12.69
CA SER A 188 -11.06 3.34 -12.35
C SER A 188 -9.69 2.95 -11.81
N LYS A 189 -9.49 1.67 -11.44
CA LYS A 189 -8.28 1.18 -10.76
C LYS A 189 -8.04 1.83 -9.40
N GLU A 190 -9.10 2.34 -8.80
CA GLU A 190 -9.05 3.00 -7.52
C GLU A 190 -9.06 1.99 -6.35
N LEU A 191 -8.29 2.28 -5.30
CA LEU A 191 -8.39 1.59 -4.02
C LEU A 191 -9.50 2.27 -3.20
N LEU A 192 -10.66 1.62 -3.13
CA LEU A 192 -11.85 2.15 -2.45
C LEU A 192 -11.78 1.95 -0.94
N LYS A 193 -11.29 0.79 -0.51
CA LYS A 193 -11.25 0.41 0.91
C LYS A 193 -10.07 -0.51 1.18
N GLN A 194 -9.51 -0.36 2.37
CA GLN A 194 -8.58 -1.31 2.98
C GLN A 194 -9.08 -1.66 4.37
N SER A 195 -8.95 -2.92 4.76
CA SER A 195 -9.34 -3.42 6.09
C SER A 195 -8.28 -4.37 6.62
N SER A 196 -7.92 -4.24 7.87
CA SER A 196 -6.95 -5.11 8.54
C SER A 196 -7.32 -5.33 10.01
N MET A 197 -7.20 -6.56 10.48
CA MET A 197 -7.27 -6.86 11.91
C MET A 197 -5.98 -6.42 12.57
N ILE A 198 -6.07 -5.61 13.62
CA ILE A 198 -4.92 -5.06 14.35
C ILE A 198 -4.85 -5.53 15.80
N GLY A 199 -5.81 -6.33 16.26
CA GLY A 199 -5.91 -6.94 17.57
C GLY A 199 -7.14 -7.82 17.66
N ASP A 200 -7.36 -8.47 18.79
CA ASP A 200 -8.50 -9.35 19.03
C ASP A 200 -9.81 -8.55 18.95
N GLY A 201 -10.59 -8.78 17.89
CA GLY A 201 -11.84 -8.10 17.62
C GLY A 201 -11.71 -6.63 17.21
N LEU A 202 -10.48 -6.15 16.96
CA LEU A 202 -10.20 -4.77 16.56
C LEU A 202 -9.79 -4.72 15.09
N VAL A 203 -10.57 -4.00 14.29
CA VAL A 203 -10.33 -3.82 12.86
C VAL A 203 -10.05 -2.35 12.55
N LEU A 204 -9.02 -2.10 11.75
CA LEU A 204 -8.71 -0.80 11.20
C LEU A 204 -9.11 -0.75 9.73
N GLU A 205 -9.94 0.23 9.36
CA GLU A 205 -10.39 0.44 8.01
C GLU A 205 -10.02 1.82 7.48
N PHE A 206 -9.63 1.86 6.22
CA PHE A 206 -9.46 3.07 5.43
C PHE A 206 -10.48 3.01 4.31
N CYS A 207 -11.44 3.89 4.30
CA CYS A 207 -12.59 3.83 3.39
C CYS A 207 -12.80 5.17 2.71
N ARG A 208 -13.04 5.14 1.39
CA ARG A 208 -13.52 6.29 0.66
C ARG A 208 -14.97 6.57 1.06
N GLY A 209 -15.25 7.82 1.45
CA GLY A 209 -16.59 8.29 1.77
C GLY A 209 -17.40 8.61 0.53
#